data_6d76bd529ba21e0a0d0d2178d790e8f5
#
_entry.id   6d76bd529ba21e0a0d0d2178d790e8f5
#
_cell.length_a   1.000
_cell.length_b   1.000
_cell.length_c   1.000
_cell.angle_alpha   90.00
_cell.angle_beta   90.00
_cell.angle_gamma   90.00
#
_symmetry.space_group_name_H-M   'P 1'
#
loop_
_entity.id
_entity.type
_entity.pdbx_description
1 polymer ?
#
loop_
_entity_poly.entity_id
_entity_poly.type
_entity_poly.pdbx_seq_one_letter_code
_entity_poly.pdbx_strand_id
1 'polypeptide(L)'
;MRDNIQIIKPFLLLSLLILNGCAAIIKTAVPMNNITAPTGTHPVGTKTFHLVDSTRSAWYQDKNENVRELMVRVWYPAKKNSVNHRAPYVKDYALVRDVITKNFDMPKYLMENLGTIECNAWVDAEPVAGRTTFPIIIFSHGHRGMKIQNTTQVEELASHGYIVIACDHTYDSGVTVLPGNRVIFSRSGLPDGIDEDAGREIRDMQINIRSADITFIIDKISLDFFGDPELAKISDLNNIGIFGHSFGGGTSIFTAYNDNRIDAVFGLDSWFMPIPTRLVNKDLKKPFGHLGQVNWGESNNYSILDTLASNNSDLSVHFS
;
A
#
# COMPACT_ATOMS: atom_id res chain seq x y z
N MET A 1 -5.88 33.05 -51.58
CA MET A 1 -5.86 31.81 -50.75
C MET A 1 -4.44 31.34 -50.36
N ARG A 2 -3.44 32.26 -50.33
CA ARG A 2 -2.03 31.85 -49.95
C ARG A 2 -1.51 32.50 -48.68
N ASP A 3 -2.24 33.40 -48.04
CA ASP A 3 -1.74 34.19 -46.91
C ASP A 3 -2.14 33.64 -45.52
N ASN A 4 -3.06 32.65 -45.44
CA ASN A 4 -3.51 32.11 -44.16
C ASN A 4 -2.63 30.96 -43.61
N ILE A 5 -1.65 30.47 -44.39
CA ILE A 5 -0.79 29.34 -43.95
C ILE A 5 0.42 29.82 -43.15
N GLN A 6 0.83 31.06 -43.30
CA GLN A 6 1.99 31.62 -42.60
C GLN A 6 1.72 31.99 -41.13
N ILE A 7 0.48 32.27 -40.77
CA ILE A 7 0.11 32.65 -39.39
C ILE A 7 -0.10 31.43 -38.47
N ILE A 8 -0.46 30.29 -39.04
CA ILE A 8 -0.71 29.07 -38.29
C ILE A 8 0.58 28.44 -37.74
N LYS A 9 1.70 28.52 -38.46
CA LYS A 9 2.98 27.96 -38.05
C LYS A 9 3.54 28.56 -36.74
N PRO A 10 3.61 29.90 -36.56
CA PRO A 10 4.10 30.45 -35.28
C PRO A 10 3.16 30.19 -34.10
N PHE A 11 1.84 30.13 -34.33
CA PHE A 11 0.90 29.75 -33.28
C PHE A 11 1.02 28.29 -32.86
N LEU A 12 1.26 27.37 -33.80
CA LEU A 12 1.50 25.97 -33.49
C LEU A 12 2.85 25.77 -32.75
N LEU A 13 3.87 26.54 -33.14
CA LEU A 13 5.18 26.52 -32.48
C LEU A 13 5.09 27.11 -31.05
N LEU A 14 4.32 28.19 -30.87
CA LEU A 14 4.11 28.82 -29.60
C LEU A 14 3.28 27.93 -28.62
N SER A 15 2.25 27.23 -29.14
CA SER A 15 1.50 26.27 -28.38
C SER A 15 2.32 25.06 -27.96
N LEU A 16 3.21 24.55 -28.82
CA LEU A 16 4.17 23.50 -28.50
C LEU A 16 5.21 23.93 -27.46
N LEU A 17 5.68 25.18 -27.54
CA LEU A 17 6.60 25.77 -26.54
C LEU A 17 5.92 25.98 -25.18
N ILE A 18 4.65 26.38 -25.15
CA ILE A 18 3.86 26.55 -23.92
C ILE A 18 3.60 25.19 -23.30
N LEU A 19 3.24 24.16 -24.07
CA LEU A 19 3.02 22.81 -23.55
C LEU A 19 4.30 22.18 -22.98
N ASN A 20 5.44 22.36 -23.64
CA ASN A 20 6.74 21.91 -23.13
C ASN A 20 7.21 22.75 -21.92
N GLY A 21 6.88 24.05 -21.89
CA GLY A 21 7.13 24.93 -20.75
C GLY A 21 6.33 24.53 -19.52
N CYS A 22 5.05 24.18 -19.67
CA CYS A 22 4.23 23.67 -18.58
C CYS A 22 4.76 22.34 -18.02
N ALA A 23 5.19 21.42 -18.87
CA ALA A 23 5.79 20.16 -18.42
C ALA A 23 7.10 20.40 -17.65
N ALA A 24 7.95 21.34 -18.10
CA ALA A 24 9.18 21.72 -17.42
C ALA A 24 8.88 22.43 -16.07
N ILE A 25 7.87 23.27 -16.01
CA ILE A 25 7.42 23.97 -14.78
C ILE A 25 6.88 22.95 -13.77
N ILE A 26 6.07 21.99 -14.21
CA ILE A 26 5.55 20.93 -13.32
C ILE A 26 6.69 20.06 -12.80
N LYS A 27 7.67 19.70 -13.63
CA LYS A 27 8.88 18.98 -13.20
C LYS A 27 9.66 19.73 -12.12
N THR A 28 9.68 21.06 -12.20
CA THR A 28 10.41 21.91 -11.24
C THR A 28 9.58 22.22 -10.00
N ALA A 29 8.26 22.34 -10.14
CA ALA A 29 7.35 22.68 -9.05
C ALA A 29 6.99 21.46 -8.16
N VAL A 30 7.02 20.25 -8.71
CA VAL A 30 6.80 18.99 -7.97
C VAL A 30 7.97 18.05 -8.28
N PRO A 31 9.15 18.29 -7.71
CA PRO A 31 10.31 17.44 -7.90
C PRO A 31 10.10 16.11 -7.18
N MET A 32 9.36 15.18 -7.78
CA MET A 32 9.27 13.79 -7.33
C MET A 32 10.52 13.03 -7.81
N ASN A 33 11.69 13.53 -7.43
CA ASN A 33 12.93 13.04 -8.02
C ASN A 33 13.56 11.90 -7.23
N ASN A 34 13.29 11.82 -5.92
CA ASN A 34 13.91 10.82 -5.05
C ASN A 34 13.00 10.45 -3.89
N ILE A 35 13.00 9.17 -3.53
CA ILE A 35 12.48 8.71 -2.23
C ILE A 35 13.50 9.12 -1.17
N THR A 36 13.03 9.68 -0.05
CA THR A 36 13.89 10.08 1.07
C THR A 36 14.75 8.90 1.52
N ALA A 37 16.05 9.12 1.65
CA ALA A 37 16.97 8.07 2.10
C ALA A 37 16.64 7.66 3.55
N PRO A 38 16.60 6.36 3.85
CA PRO A 38 16.35 5.88 5.20
C PRO A 38 17.53 6.19 6.13
N THR A 39 17.24 6.38 7.42
CA THR A 39 18.22 6.81 8.44
C THR A 39 18.82 5.66 9.25
N GLY A 40 18.26 4.46 9.14
CA GLY A 40 18.73 3.27 9.84
C GLY A 40 20.08 2.76 9.34
N THR A 41 20.63 1.79 10.06
CA THR A 41 21.98 1.27 9.83
C THR A 41 22.08 0.17 8.78
N HIS A 42 20.93 -0.46 8.43
CA HIS A 42 20.90 -1.54 7.47
C HIS A 42 20.63 -1.03 6.05
N PRO A 43 21.39 -1.46 5.04
CA PRO A 43 20.91 -1.41 3.66
C PRO A 43 19.59 -2.15 3.54
N VAL A 44 18.69 -1.68 2.68
CA VAL A 44 17.37 -2.28 2.50
C VAL A 44 17.37 -3.15 1.25
N GLY A 45 17.03 -4.42 1.40
CA GLY A 45 16.71 -5.33 0.31
C GLY A 45 15.22 -5.38 0.02
N THR A 46 14.83 -5.74 -1.20
CA THR A 46 13.41 -5.93 -1.53
C THR A 46 13.21 -7.11 -2.48
N LYS A 47 12.15 -7.88 -2.23
CA LYS A 47 11.68 -8.98 -3.10
C LYS A 47 10.19 -8.85 -3.34
N THR A 48 9.73 -9.38 -4.48
CA THR A 48 8.31 -9.38 -4.84
C THR A 48 7.86 -10.82 -5.08
N PHE A 49 6.71 -11.17 -4.50
CA PHE A 49 6.11 -12.51 -4.59
C PHE A 49 4.70 -12.43 -5.16
N HIS A 50 4.32 -13.45 -5.91
CA HIS A 50 2.96 -13.68 -6.36
C HIS A 50 2.37 -14.82 -5.54
N LEU A 51 1.31 -14.55 -4.79
CA LEU A 51 0.63 -15.53 -3.95
C LEU A 51 -0.74 -15.84 -4.55
N VAL A 52 -1.10 -17.12 -4.50
CA VAL A 52 -2.40 -17.62 -4.95
C VAL A 52 -3.10 -18.32 -3.78
N ASP A 53 -4.25 -17.81 -3.40
CA ASP A 53 -5.14 -18.45 -2.43
C ASP A 53 -6.28 -19.15 -3.18
N SER A 54 -6.10 -20.42 -3.44
CA SER A 54 -7.07 -21.25 -4.16
C SER A 54 -8.35 -21.55 -3.36
N THR A 55 -8.40 -21.18 -2.09
CA THR A 55 -9.55 -21.43 -1.21
C THR A 55 -10.58 -20.28 -1.22
N ARG A 56 -10.20 -19.13 -1.76
CA ARG A 56 -11.06 -17.92 -1.80
C ARG A 56 -11.31 -17.45 -3.22
N SER A 57 -12.54 -16.96 -3.45
CA SER A 57 -12.89 -16.25 -4.69
C SER A 57 -12.04 -14.98 -4.83
N ALA A 58 -11.77 -14.59 -6.06
CA ALA A 58 -10.97 -13.43 -6.39
C ALA A 58 -11.56 -12.13 -5.80
N TRP A 59 -12.88 -11.97 -5.84
CA TRP A 59 -13.61 -10.83 -5.30
C TRP A 59 -15.03 -11.22 -4.90
N TYR A 60 -15.68 -10.47 -4.00
CA TYR A 60 -17.01 -10.79 -3.50
C TYR A 60 -18.11 -10.82 -4.58
N GLN A 61 -17.87 -10.18 -5.71
CA GLN A 61 -18.78 -10.19 -6.87
C GLN A 61 -18.54 -11.38 -7.82
N ASP A 62 -17.43 -12.11 -7.65
CA ASP A 62 -17.08 -13.22 -8.54
C ASP A 62 -17.70 -14.53 -8.01
N LYS A 63 -18.42 -15.22 -8.88
CA LYS A 63 -19.09 -16.49 -8.55
C LYS A 63 -18.13 -17.68 -8.63
N ASN A 64 -17.01 -17.64 -7.87
CA ASN A 64 -15.99 -18.70 -7.80
C ASN A 64 -15.29 -19.02 -9.14
N GLU A 65 -15.36 -18.14 -10.13
CA GLU A 65 -14.73 -18.35 -11.44
C GLU A 65 -13.22 -18.12 -11.41
N ASN A 66 -12.75 -17.30 -10.47
CA ASN A 66 -11.33 -16.97 -10.31
C ASN A 66 -10.92 -17.09 -8.84
N VAL A 67 -9.69 -17.51 -8.61
CA VAL A 67 -9.09 -17.59 -7.27
C VAL A 67 -8.47 -16.26 -6.85
N ARG A 68 -8.29 -16.06 -5.55
CA ARG A 68 -7.66 -14.87 -4.99
C ARG A 68 -6.17 -14.86 -5.26
N GLU A 69 -5.66 -13.81 -5.89
CA GLU A 69 -4.24 -13.61 -6.17
C GLU A 69 -3.76 -12.29 -5.58
N LEU A 70 -2.57 -12.28 -4.98
CA LEU A 70 -1.96 -11.11 -4.36
C LEU A 70 -0.56 -10.90 -4.91
N MET A 71 -0.20 -9.62 -5.16
CA MET A 71 1.19 -9.22 -5.36
C MET A 71 1.73 -8.65 -4.07
N VAL A 72 2.71 -9.33 -3.50
CA VAL A 72 3.34 -8.98 -2.23
C VAL A 72 4.73 -8.45 -2.47
N ARG A 73 5.11 -7.36 -1.79
CA ARG A 73 6.48 -6.84 -1.75
C ARG A 73 6.98 -6.89 -0.31
N VAL A 74 8.21 -7.34 -0.15
CA VAL A 74 8.90 -7.45 1.13
C VAL A 74 10.11 -6.53 1.12
N TRP A 75 10.31 -5.76 2.17
CA TRP A 75 11.52 -4.99 2.44
C TRP A 75 12.17 -5.55 3.71
N TYR A 76 13.48 -5.67 3.70
CA TYR A 76 14.22 -6.35 4.77
C TYR A 76 15.65 -5.82 4.91
N PRO A 77 16.27 -5.97 6.10
CA PRO A 77 17.68 -5.69 6.30
C PRO A 77 18.56 -6.56 5.40
N ALA A 78 19.41 -5.93 4.58
CA ALA A 78 20.26 -6.60 3.60
C ALA A 78 21.74 -6.43 3.92
N LYS A 79 22.58 -7.34 3.36
CA LYS A 79 24.04 -7.25 3.46
C LYS A 79 24.55 -6.07 2.63
N LYS A 80 25.53 -5.35 3.17
CA LYS A 80 26.10 -4.15 2.54
C LYS A 80 26.75 -4.40 1.16
N ASN A 81 27.19 -5.62 0.89
CA ASN A 81 27.96 -5.96 -0.32
C ASN A 81 27.18 -6.79 -1.34
N SER A 82 25.87 -6.97 -1.17
CA SER A 82 25.03 -7.79 -2.05
C SER A 82 24.14 -6.97 -2.98
N VAL A 83 24.57 -5.74 -3.26
CA VAL A 83 23.72 -4.76 -3.98
C VAL A 83 23.87 -4.88 -5.49
N ASN A 84 22.78 -5.15 -6.18
CA ASN A 84 22.76 -5.27 -7.64
C ASN A 84 22.30 -3.94 -8.29
N HIS A 85 21.01 -3.62 -8.18
CA HIS A 85 20.43 -2.39 -8.71
C HIS A 85 19.28 -1.94 -7.79
N ARG A 86 19.02 -0.63 -7.81
CA ARG A 86 17.92 -0.05 -7.05
C ARG A 86 16.58 -0.53 -7.60
N ALA A 87 15.64 -0.73 -6.71
CA ALA A 87 14.30 -1.09 -7.12
C ALA A 87 13.59 0.13 -7.71
N PRO A 88 12.88 -0.02 -8.84
CA PRO A 88 12.00 1.04 -9.30
C PRO A 88 10.88 1.28 -8.28
N TYR A 89 10.47 2.55 -8.10
CA TYR A 89 9.34 2.89 -7.24
C TYR A 89 8.07 2.19 -7.74
N VAL A 90 7.76 2.35 -9.03
CA VAL A 90 6.65 1.66 -9.70
C VAL A 90 7.22 0.60 -10.63
N LYS A 91 7.13 -0.67 -10.22
CA LYS A 91 7.40 -1.79 -11.14
C LYS A 91 6.33 -1.81 -12.22
N ASP A 92 6.70 -2.20 -13.44
CA ASP A 92 5.79 -2.26 -14.59
C ASP A 92 5.11 -0.90 -14.89
N TYR A 93 5.88 0.17 -14.70
CA TYR A 93 5.42 1.56 -14.78
C TYR A 93 4.56 1.86 -16.01
N ALA A 94 4.95 1.40 -17.20
CA ALA A 94 4.22 1.69 -18.44
C ALA A 94 2.76 1.19 -18.38
N LEU A 95 2.55 -0.01 -17.82
CA LEU A 95 1.21 -0.59 -17.61
C LEU A 95 0.43 0.21 -16.57
N VAL A 96 1.06 0.52 -15.45
CA VAL A 96 0.45 1.27 -14.35
C VAL A 96 0.07 2.68 -14.79
N ARG A 97 0.97 3.39 -15.49
CA ARG A 97 0.73 4.73 -16.02
C ARG A 97 -0.49 4.77 -16.94
N ASP A 98 -0.53 3.87 -17.92
CA ASP A 98 -1.60 3.87 -18.94
C ASP A 98 -2.98 3.65 -18.30
N VAL A 99 -3.01 2.90 -17.22
CA VAL A 99 -4.19 2.64 -16.43
C VAL A 99 -4.62 3.86 -15.61
N ILE A 100 -3.69 4.42 -14.83
CA ILE A 100 -3.99 5.57 -13.98
C ILE A 100 -4.45 6.75 -14.84
N THR A 101 -3.71 7.04 -15.92
CA THR A 101 -4.04 8.17 -16.79
C THR A 101 -5.40 8.01 -17.46
N LYS A 102 -5.78 6.79 -17.85
CA LYS A 102 -7.09 6.50 -18.43
C LYS A 102 -8.23 6.64 -17.39
N ASN A 103 -8.03 6.12 -16.19
CA ASN A 103 -9.08 6.11 -15.16
C ASN A 103 -9.33 7.49 -14.53
N PHE A 104 -8.33 8.35 -14.50
CA PHE A 104 -8.42 9.69 -13.92
C PHE A 104 -8.47 10.80 -14.98
N ASP A 105 -8.60 10.44 -16.26
CA ASP A 105 -8.55 11.38 -17.40
C ASP A 105 -7.36 12.34 -17.32
N MET A 106 -6.21 11.80 -16.94
CA MET A 106 -4.99 12.58 -16.71
C MET A 106 -4.05 12.48 -17.94
N PRO A 107 -3.45 13.60 -18.36
CA PRO A 107 -2.41 13.56 -19.39
C PRO A 107 -1.23 12.69 -18.97
N LYS A 108 -0.76 11.81 -19.86
CA LYS A 108 0.34 10.85 -19.58
C LYS A 108 1.63 11.54 -19.12
N TYR A 109 1.92 12.75 -19.62
CA TYR A 109 3.13 13.49 -19.27
C TYR A 109 3.23 13.87 -17.77
N LEU A 110 2.09 13.95 -17.06
CA LEU A 110 2.10 14.20 -15.61
C LEU A 110 2.66 13.03 -14.81
N MET A 111 2.62 11.84 -15.38
CA MET A 111 3.08 10.61 -14.74
C MET A 111 4.49 10.18 -15.17
N GLU A 112 5.10 10.80 -16.21
CA GLU A 112 6.37 10.34 -16.78
C GLU A 112 7.51 10.25 -15.77
N ASN A 113 7.56 11.16 -14.79
CA ASN A 113 8.60 11.16 -13.78
C ASN A 113 8.53 9.94 -12.83
N LEU A 114 7.34 9.38 -12.59
CA LEU A 114 7.20 8.23 -11.71
C LEU A 114 7.94 6.98 -12.22
N GLY A 115 8.12 6.86 -13.53
CA GLY A 115 8.86 5.75 -14.15
C GLY A 115 10.38 5.83 -13.95
N THR A 116 10.90 6.97 -13.55
CA THR A 116 12.34 7.20 -13.36
C THR A 116 12.74 7.24 -11.87
N ILE A 117 11.75 7.17 -10.96
CA ILE A 117 12.01 7.19 -9.52
C ILE A 117 12.54 5.81 -9.09
N GLU A 118 13.70 5.83 -8.46
CA GLU A 118 14.27 4.66 -7.79
C GLU A 118 14.05 4.73 -6.29
N CYS A 119 13.75 3.59 -5.70
CA CYS A 119 13.71 3.38 -4.26
C CYS A 119 15.12 3.35 -3.67
N ASN A 120 15.24 3.41 -2.34
CA ASN A 120 16.50 3.14 -1.66
C ASN A 120 16.76 1.64 -1.51
N ALA A 121 15.74 0.81 -1.64
CA ALA A 121 15.86 -0.64 -1.58
C ALA A 121 16.54 -1.24 -2.83
N TRP A 122 17.30 -2.32 -2.62
CA TRP A 122 18.02 -3.07 -3.63
C TRP A 122 17.27 -4.35 -3.98
N VAL A 123 17.07 -4.59 -5.28
CA VAL A 123 16.34 -5.77 -5.76
C VAL A 123 17.14 -7.03 -5.43
N ASP A 124 16.45 -8.03 -4.84
CA ASP A 124 16.96 -9.36 -4.52
C ASP A 124 18.32 -9.35 -3.77
N ALA A 125 18.58 -8.27 -2.98
CA ALA A 125 19.77 -8.22 -2.15
C ALA A 125 19.76 -9.35 -1.11
N GLU A 126 20.95 -9.90 -0.79
CA GLU A 126 21.03 -10.93 0.24
C GLU A 126 20.60 -10.40 1.60
N PRO A 127 19.71 -11.08 2.33
CA PRO A 127 19.37 -10.73 3.70
C PRO A 127 20.60 -10.73 4.62
N VAL A 128 20.58 -9.92 5.69
CA VAL A 128 21.61 -9.95 6.73
C VAL A 128 21.67 -11.37 7.32
N ALA A 129 22.85 -11.97 7.28
CA ALA A 129 23.09 -13.28 7.89
C ALA A 129 23.47 -13.12 9.36
N GLY A 130 23.03 -14.04 10.23
CA GLY A 130 23.41 -14.04 11.63
C GLY A 130 22.42 -14.83 12.51
N ARG A 131 22.58 -14.67 13.83
CA ARG A 131 21.66 -15.23 14.83
C ARG A 131 20.50 -14.28 15.17
N THR A 132 20.50 -13.08 14.62
CA THR A 132 19.49 -12.07 14.90
C THR A 132 18.32 -12.27 13.95
N THR A 133 17.13 -12.43 14.48
CA THR A 133 15.88 -12.38 13.74
C THR A 133 15.27 -10.97 13.86
N PHE A 134 14.46 -10.58 12.88
CA PHE A 134 13.85 -9.27 12.80
C PHE A 134 12.33 -9.39 12.93
N PRO A 135 11.70 -8.53 13.75
CA PRO A 135 10.24 -8.50 13.84
C PRO A 135 9.62 -8.13 12.50
N ILE A 136 8.39 -8.60 12.30
CA ILE A 136 7.65 -8.41 11.06
C ILE A 136 6.65 -7.28 11.24
N ILE A 137 6.54 -6.43 10.24
CA ILE A 137 5.50 -5.40 10.16
C ILE A 137 4.75 -5.58 8.83
N ILE A 138 3.42 -5.66 8.90
CA ILE A 138 2.57 -5.74 7.72
C ILE A 138 1.98 -4.36 7.45
N PHE A 139 2.07 -3.88 6.21
CA PHE A 139 1.47 -2.63 5.77
C PHE A 139 0.24 -2.89 4.88
N SER A 140 -0.87 -2.24 5.21
CA SER A 140 -2.09 -2.21 4.41
C SER A 140 -2.35 -0.82 3.85
N HIS A 141 -2.43 -0.70 2.52
CA HIS A 141 -2.64 0.57 1.81
C HIS A 141 -4.06 1.12 1.95
N GLY A 142 -4.26 2.41 1.67
CA GLY A 142 -5.57 3.06 1.62
C GLY A 142 -6.46 2.54 0.49
N HIS A 143 -7.73 2.97 0.47
CA HIS A 143 -8.66 2.66 -0.61
C HIS A 143 -8.08 3.08 -1.96
N ARG A 144 -8.05 2.17 -2.92
CA ARG A 144 -7.41 2.36 -4.24
C ARG A 144 -5.93 2.75 -4.19
N GLY A 145 -5.26 2.57 -3.04
CA GLY A 145 -3.82 2.66 -2.96
C GLY A 145 -3.13 1.45 -3.60
N MET A 146 -1.84 1.29 -3.34
CA MET A 146 -1.03 0.16 -3.78
C MET A 146 -0.01 -0.19 -2.68
N LYS A 147 0.57 -1.39 -2.72
CA LYS A 147 1.62 -1.84 -1.79
C LYS A 147 2.82 -0.90 -1.65
N ILE A 148 3.03 -0.01 -2.61
CA ILE A 148 4.13 0.97 -2.64
C ILE A 148 3.75 2.33 -2.03
N GLN A 149 2.52 2.53 -1.57
CA GLN A 149 2.00 3.83 -1.13
C GLN A 149 2.89 4.50 -0.07
N ASN A 150 3.38 3.75 0.90
CA ASN A 150 4.18 4.25 2.01
C ASN A 150 5.66 3.82 1.91
N THR A 151 6.24 3.82 0.71
CA THR A 151 7.61 3.34 0.46
C THR A 151 8.65 3.98 1.38
N THR A 152 8.57 5.29 1.65
CA THR A 152 9.50 5.97 2.57
C THR A 152 9.45 5.37 3.97
N GLN A 153 8.24 5.16 4.52
CA GLN A 153 8.07 4.60 5.86
C GLN A 153 8.51 3.13 5.92
N VAL A 154 8.19 2.33 4.91
CA VAL A 154 8.56 0.91 4.92
C VAL A 154 10.06 0.72 4.74
N GLU A 155 10.74 1.56 3.94
CA GLU A 155 12.20 1.54 3.81
C GLU A 155 12.88 2.02 5.09
N GLU A 156 12.33 3.04 5.76
CA GLU A 156 12.81 3.50 7.05
C GLU A 156 12.76 2.39 8.09
N LEU A 157 11.60 1.73 8.26
CA LEU A 157 11.44 0.61 9.17
C LEU A 157 12.40 -0.54 8.85
N ALA A 158 12.55 -0.92 7.57
CA ALA A 158 13.46 -1.98 7.19
C ALA A 158 14.93 -1.63 7.49
N SER A 159 15.33 -0.37 7.31
CA SER A 159 16.67 0.10 7.65
C SER A 159 16.97 0.05 9.15
N HIS A 160 15.94 0.08 9.99
CA HIS A 160 16.02 -0.04 11.44
C HIS A 160 15.84 -1.47 11.97
N GLY A 161 15.81 -2.48 11.09
CA GLY A 161 15.82 -3.86 11.52
C GLY A 161 14.42 -4.47 11.61
N TYR A 162 13.51 -4.11 10.75
CA TYR A 162 12.22 -4.77 10.57
C TYR A 162 12.14 -5.45 9.20
N ILE A 163 11.36 -6.52 9.12
CA ILE A 163 10.92 -7.06 7.84
C ILE A 163 9.53 -6.48 7.58
N VAL A 164 9.38 -5.67 6.52
CA VAL A 164 8.10 -5.04 6.19
C VAL A 164 7.49 -5.72 4.99
N ILE A 165 6.22 -6.10 5.10
CA ILE A 165 5.48 -6.83 4.07
C ILE A 165 4.25 -6.02 3.68
N ALA A 166 4.06 -5.76 2.39
CA ALA A 166 2.86 -5.11 1.86
C ALA A 166 2.32 -5.86 0.67
N CYS A 167 1.00 -5.92 0.53
CA CYS A 167 0.36 -6.48 -0.66
C CYS A 167 -0.50 -5.44 -1.38
N ASP A 168 -0.70 -5.66 -2.68
CA ASP A 168 -1.86 -5.11 -3.35
C ASP A 168 -3.07 -5.97 -2.96
N HIS A 169 -4.06 -5.37 -2.33
CA HIS A 169 -5.38 -5.99 -2.15
C HIS A 169 -6.09 -6.00 -3.50
N THR A 170 -5.85 -7.03 -4.30
CA THR A 170 -6.32 -7.14 -5.69
C THR A 170 -7.82 -6.84 -5.80
N TYR A 171 -8.23 -6.07 -6.78
CA TYR A 171 -9.55 -5.45 -6.97
C TYR A 171 -9.90 -4.31 -6.00
N ASP A 172 -9.18 -4.12 -4.90
CA ASP A 172 -9.29 -2.93 -4.07
C ASP A 172 -8.14 -1.93 -4.37
N SER A 173 -6.94 -2.43 -4.63
CA SER A 173 -5.82 -1.60 -5.12
C SER A 173 -6.21 -0.87 -6.40
N GLY A 174 -5.71 0.34 -6.58
CA GLY A 174 -5.93 1.13 -7.81
C GLY A 174 -5.58 0.32 -9.05
N VAL A 175 -4.42 -0.33 -9.00
CA VAL A 175 -3.98 -1.27 -10.03
C VAL A 175 -3.10 -2.36 -9.40
N THR A 176 -3.30 -3.60 -9.83
CA THR A 176 -2.40 -4.73 -9.55
C THR A 176 -1.93 -5.32 -10.87
N VAL A 177 -0.62 -5.47 -11.04
CA VAL A 177 -0.03 -6.16 -12.19
C VAL A 177 0.38 -7.55 -11.75
N LEU A 178 -0.35 -8.55 -12.21
CA LEU A 178 -0.10 -9.97 -11.96
C LEU A 178 0.87 -10.56 -13.01
N PRO A 179 1.47 -11.73 -12.79
CA PRO A 179 2.32 -12.39 -13.77
C PRO A 179 1.67 -12.50 -15.15
N GLY A 180 2.50 -12.41 -16.19
CA GLY A 180 2.03 -12.39 -17.58
C GLY A 180 1.41 -11.04 -18.00
N ASN A 181 1.76 -9.96 -17.30
CA ASN A 181 1.25 -8.60 -17.57
C ASN A 181 -0.29 -8.49 -17.45
N ARG A 182 -0.91 -9.35 -16.64
CA ARG A 182 -2.34 -9.26 -16.35
C ARG A 182 -2.60 -8.07 -15.45
N VAL A 183 -3.28 -7.07 -15.96
CA VAL A 183 -3.59 -5.84 -15.24
C VAL A 183 -4.99 -5.93 -14.65
N ILE A 184 -5.07 -5.82 -13.34
CA ILE A 184 -6.32 -5.83 -12.57
C ILE A 184 -6.57 -4.43 -12.01
N PHE A 185 -7.77 -3.93 -12.25
CA PHE A 185 -8.22 -2.62 -11.76
C PHE A 185 -9.04 -2.72 -10.50
N SER A 186 -9.11 -1.61 -9.78
CA SER A 186 -10.02 -1.48 -8.65
C SER A 186 -11.49 -1.69 -9.07
N ARG A 187 -12.18 -2.48 -8.28
CA ARG A 187 -13.64 -2.71 -8.34
C ARG A 187 -14.31 -2.36 -7.01
N SER A 188 -13.59 -1.63 -6.14
CA SER A 188 -14.01 -1.32 -4.77
C SER A 188 -14.83 -0.04 -4.64
N GLY A 189 -15.18 0.63 -5.76
CA GLY A 189 -16.10 1.77 -5.75
C GLY A 189 -17.50 1.35 -5.27
N LEU A 190 -18.17 2.26 -4.56
CA LEU A 190 -19.61 2.09 -4.31
C LEU A 190 -20.40 2.46 -5.56
N PRO A 191 -21.52 1.79 -5.85
CA PRO A 191 -22.44 2.20 -6.91
C PRO A 191 -22.98 3.61 -6.65
N ASP A 192 -23.22 4.36 -7.71
CA ASP A 192 -23.84 5.68 -7.61
C ASP A 192 -25.25 5.58 -7.05
N GLY A 193 -25.59 6.48 -6.12
CA GLY A 193 -26.93 6.54 -5.53
C GLY A 193 -27.28 5.40 -4.58
N ILE A 194 -26.30 4.58 -4.16
CA ILE A 194 -26.51 3.54 -3.15
C ILE A 194 -26.89 4.19 -1.80
N ASP A 195 -27.82 3.57 -1.08
CA ASP A 195 -28.13 4.00 0.29
C ASP A 195 -27.00 3.63 1.27
N GLU A 196 -27.02 4.27 2.44
CA GLU A 196 -25.95 4.14 3.43
C GLU A 196 -25.78 2.72 3.96
N ASP A 197 -26.89 2.00 4.19
CA ASP A 197 -26.85 0.65 4.77
C ASP A 197 -26.28 -0.35 3.75
N ALA A 198 -26.72 -0.31 2.49
CA ALA A 198 -26.18 -1.15 1.43
C ALA A 198 -24.69 -0.78 1.14
N GLY A 199 -24.32 0.51 1.24
CA GLY A 199 -22.95 0.94 1.14
C GLY A 199 -22.08 0.37 2.26
N ARG A 200 -22.60 0.34 3.49
CA ARG A 200 -21.95 -0.26 4.65
C ARG A 200 -21.76 -1.77 4.46
N GLU A 201 -22.75 -2.50 3.99
CA GLU A 201 -22.62 -3.94 3.70
C GLU A 201 -21.50 -4.23 2.70
N ILE A 202 -21.35 -3.41 1.65
CA ILE A 202 -20.25 -3.53 0.71
C ILE A 202 -18.91 -3.30 1.40
N ARG A 203 -18.79 -2.29 2.26
CA ARG A 203 -17.56 -2.00 3.01
C ARG A 203 -17.22 -3.12 3.99
N ASP A 204 -18.21 -3.73 4.62
CA ASP A 204 -18.03 -4.91 5.46
C ASP A 204 -17.47 -6.09 4.68
N MET A 205 -17.97 -6.36 3.46
CA MET A 205 -17.38 -7.38 2.59
C MET A 205 -15.93 -7.05 2.21
N GLN A 206 -15.65 -5.80 1.86
CA GLN A 206 -14.31 -5.37 1.45
C GLN A 206 -13.30 -5.46 2.59
N ILE A 207 -13.63 -5.00 3.81
CA ILE A 207 -12.70 -5.08 4.96
C ILE A 207 -12.43 -6.54 5.35
N ASN A 208 -13.41 -7.43 5.25
CA ASN A 208 -13.23 -8.86 5.50
C ASN A 208 -12.27 -9.49 4.49
N ILE A 209 -12.38 -9.15 3.19
CA ILE A 209 -11.45 -9.65 2.16
C ILE A 209 -10.04 -9.17 2.43
N ARG A 210 -9.86 -7.89 2.74
CA ARG A 210 -8.53 -7.30 3.04
C ARG A 210 -7.92 -7.93 4.28
N SER A 211 -8.69 -8.13 5.34
CA SER A 211 -8.27 -8.82 6.54
C SER A 211 -7.84 -10.27 6.26
N ALA A 212 -8.64 -10.98 5.45
CA ALA A 212 -8.29 -12.34 5.03
C ALA A 212 -7.04 -12.40 4.16
N ASP A 213 -6.73 -11.36 3.37
CA ASP A 213 -5.45 -11.26 2.64
C ASP A 213 -4.27 -11.17 3.60
N ILE A 214 -4.40 -10.37 4.66
CA ILE A 214 -3.36 -10.21 5.68
C ILE A 214 -3.17 -11.52 6.45
N THR A 215 -4.25 -12.15 6.90
CA THR A 215 -4.20 -13.46 7.57
C THR A 215 -3.53 -14.52 6.67
N PHE A 216 -3.87 -14.57 5.38
CA PHE A 216 -3.24 -15.47 4.42
C PHE A 216 -1.74 -15.21 4.26
N ILE A 217 -1.30 -13.94 4.25
CA ILE A 217 0.11 -13.58 4.24
C ILE A 217 0.80 -14.12 5.51
N ILE A 218 0.19 -13.93 6.70
CA ILE A 218 0.73 -14.44 7.97
C ILE A 218 0.82 -15.97 7.94
N ASP A 219 -0.18 -16.66 7.38
CA ASP A 219 -0.15 -18.12 7.22
C ASP A 219 1.02 -18.57 6.34
N LYS A 220 1.24 -17.88 5.22
CA LYS A 220 2.31 -18.20 4.26
C LYS A 220 3.70 -17.91 4.79
N ILE A 221 3.92 -16.81 5.51
CA ILE A 221 5.23 -16.56 6.14
C ILE A 221 5.50 -17.54 7.27
N SER A 222 4.48 -17.97 8.00
CA SER A 222 4.59 -18.96 9.07
C SER A 222 4.89 -20.37 8.55
N LEU A 223 4.47 -20.67 7.32
CA LEU A 223 4.72 -21.98 6.69
C LEU A 223 6.15 -22.06 6.15
N ASP A 224 6.53 -21.16 5.24
CA ASP A 224 7.80 -21.25 4.50
C ASP A 224 8.32 -19.89 4.00
N PHE A 225 7.75 -18.77 4.49
CA PHE A 225 8.05 -17.41 4.01
C PHE A 225 8.00 -17.29 2.48
N PHE A 226 6.90 -17.73 1.88
CA PHE A 226 6.69 -17.70 0.42
C PHE A 226 7.69 -18.56 -0.37
N GLY A 227 8.29 -19.58 0.26
CA GLY A 227 9.33 -20.40 -0.33
C GLY A 227 10.72 -19.76 -0.33
N ASP A 228 10.96 -18.70 0.45
CA ASP A 228 12.28 -18.05 0.60
C ASP A 228 12.94 -18.43 1.93
N PRO A 229 13.87 -19.42 1.95
CA PRO A 229 14.51 -19.90 3.17
C PRO A 229 15.42 -18.86 3.82
N GLU A 230 15.97 -17.90 3.07
CA GLU A 230 16.84 -16.88 3.64
C GLU A 230 16.04 -15.82 4.39
N LEU A 231 14.87 -15.44 3.89
CA LEU A 231 13.94 -14.59 4.62
C LEU A 231 13.34 -15.31 5.83
N ALA A 232 13.00 -16.58 5.70
CA ALA A 232 12.50 -17.40 6.81
C ALA A 232 13.49 -17.44 7.98
N LYS A 233 14.80 -17.60 7.71
CA LYS A 233 15.86 -17.65 8.76
C LYS A 233 15.99 -16.39 9.57
N ILE A 234 15.70 -15.23 9.00
CA ILE A 234 15.87 -13.93 9.66
C ILE A 234 14.57 -13.38 10.24
N SER A 235 13.45 -14.08 10.09
CA SER A 235 12.12 -13.63 10.51
C SER A 235 11.83 -14.01 11.96
N ASP A 236 11.33 -13.06 12.74
CA ASP A 236 10.77 -13.30 14.07
C ASP A 236 9.25 -13.34 13.98
N LEU A 237 8.72 -14.55 13.88
CA LEU A 237 7.28 -14.81 13.79
C LEU A 237 6.52 -14.63 15.13
N ASN A 238 7.25 -14.40 16.24
CA ASN A 238 6.64 -14.15 17.54
C ASN A 238 6.42 -12.64 17.80
N ASN A 239 6.85 -11.78 16.88
CA ASN A 239 6.72 -10.35 16.97
C ASN A 239 6.19 -9.80 15.63
N ILE A 240 4.87 -9.74 15.48
CA ILE A 240 4.19 -9.26 14.26
C ILE A 240 3.39 -8.00 14.58
N GLY A 241 3.81 -6.87 14.04
CA GLY A 241 3.04 -5.63 14.03
C GLY A 241 2.29 -5.42 12.71
N ILE A 242 1.29 -4.57 12.76
CA ILE A 242 0.55 -4.15 11.55
C ILE A 242 0.32 -2.65 11.55
N PHE A 243 0.47 -2.01 10.40
CA PHE A 243 0.02 -0.62 10.24
C PHE A 243 -0.66 -0.42 8.90
N GLY A 244 -1.44 0.65 8.80
CA GLY A 244 -2.11 0.97 7.54
C GLY A 244 -2.53 2.42 7.45
N HIS A 245 -2.75 2.86 6.21
CA HIS A 245 -3.23 4.19 5.91
C HIS A 245 -4.72 4.17 5.53
N SER A 246 -5.51 5.12 6.02
CA SER A 246 -6.91 5.29 5.65
C SER A 246 -7.71 3.99 5.82
N PHE A 247 -8.31 3.44 4.76
CA PHE A 247 -8.99 2.13 4.80
C PHE A 247 -8.06 1.00 5.26
N GLY A 248 -6.76 1.07 4.92
CA GLY A 248 -5.75 0.14 5.42
C GLY A 248 -5.55 0.22 6.93
N GLY A 249 -5.68 1.40 7.54
CA GLY A 249 -5.67 1.58 8.99
C GLY A 249 -6.85 0.90 9.66
N GLY A 250 -8.07 1.11 9.14
CA GLY A 250 -9.27 0.38 9.59
C GLY A 250 -9.12 -1.13 9.41
N THR A 251 -8.58 -1.57 8.26
CA THR A 251 -8.28 -2.99 8.00
C THR A 251 -7.31 -3.56 9.03
N SER A 252 -6.24 -2.82 9.36
CA SER A 252 -5.23 -3.26 10.33
C SER A 252 -5.84 -3.51 11.72
N ILE A 253 -6.67 -2.58 12.19
CA ILE A 253 -7.39 -2.71 13.47
C ILE A 253 -8.36 -3.88 13.41
N PHE A 254 -9.16 -3.98 12.35
CA PHE A 254 -10.11 -5.08 12.17
C PHE A 254 -9.40 -6.44 12.15
N THR A 255 -8.25 -6.54 11.47
CA THR A 255 -7.46 -7.78 11.45
C THR A 255 -6.92 -8.12 12.82
N ALA A 256 -6.42 -7.13 13.58
CA ALA A 256 -5.88 -7.35 14.91
C ALA A 256 -6.93 -7.84 15.93
N TYR A 257 -8.21 -7.49 15.74
CA TYR A 257 -9.29 -8.07 16.54
C TYR A 257 -9.53 -9.56 16.24
N ASN A 258 -9.21 -9.99 15.01
CA ASN A 258 -9.55 -11.33 14.52
C ASN A 258 -8.35 -12.29 14.42
N ASP A 259 -7.11 -11.78 14.47
CA ASP A 259 -5.90 -12.59 14.40
C ASP A 259 -4.99 -12.32 15.61
N ASN A 260 -4.86 -13.33 16.47
CA ASN A 260 -4.10 -13.21 17.72
C ASN A 260 -2.58 -13.20 17.53
N ARG A 261 -2.09 -13.46 16.31
CA ARG A 261 -0.65 -13.40 15.98
C ARG A 261 -0.16 -11.97 15.82
N ILE A 262 -1.05 -11.00 15.68
CA ILE A 262 -0.71 -9.58 15.62
C ILE A 262 -0.55 -9.06 17.04
N ASP A 263 0.63 -8.48 17.34
CA ASP A 263 1.00 -8.01 18.67
C ASP A 263 0.76 -6.52 18.87
N ALA A 264 0.85 -5.71 17.82
CA ALA A 264 0.67 -4.26 17.88
C ALA A 264 0.06 -3.70 16.60
N VAL A 265 -0.66 -2.59 16.72
CA VAL A 265 -1.36 -1.94 15.60
C VAL A 265 -1.03 -0.46 15.56
N PHE A 266 -0.82 0.08 14.35
CA PHE A 266 -0.68 1.51 14.15
C PHE A 266 -1.52 2.00 12.96
N GLY A 267 -2.25 3.08 13.15
CA GLY A 267 -3.07 3.69 12.12
C GLY A 267 -2.50 5.03 11.64
N LEU A 268 -2.39 5.19 10.33
CA LEU A 268 -2.09 6.46 9.69
C LEU A 268 -3.37 6.99 9.07
N ASP A 269 -3.90 8.08 9.62
CA ASP A 269 -5.11 8.73 9.11
C ASP A 269 -6.23 7.72 8.81
N SER A 270 -6.48 6.84 9.78
CA SER A 270 -7.31 5.64 9.60
C SER A 270 -8.77 5.98 9.33
N TRP A 271 -9.37 5.26 8.38
CA TRP A 271 -10.80 5.27 8.17
C TRP A 271 -11.46 4.16 8.98
N PHE A 272 -12.13 4.54 10.07
CA PHE A 272 -12.70 3.61 11.05
C PHE A 272 -14.12 3.15 10.72
N MET A 273 -14.83 3.90 9.87
CA MET A 273 -16.23 3.62 9.51
C MET A 273 -16.51 2.19 9.03
N PRO A 274 -15.60 1.52 8.29
CA PRO A 274 -15.80 0.14 7.90
C PRO A 274 -15.64 -0.89 9.03
N ILE A 275 -15.16 -0.50 10.22
CA ILE A 275 -15.01 -1.42 11.34
C ILE A 275 -16.39 -1.68 11.94
N PRO A 276 -16.83 -2.94 12.06
CA PRO A 276 -18.12 -3.25 12.67
C PRO A 276 -18.24 -2.71 14.10
N THR A 277 -19.32 -2.02 14.42
CA THR A 277 -19.57 -1.37 15.73
C THR A 277 -19.40 -2.35 16.91
N ARG A 278 -19.75 -3.62 16.72
CA ARG A 278 -19.55 -4.68 17.73
C ARG A 278 -18.09 -4.88 18.15
N LEU A 279 -17.12 -4.51 17.27
CA LEU A 279 -15.69 -4.60 17.57
C LEU A 279 -15.18 -3.28 18.18
N VAL A 280 -15.64 -2.14 17.68
CA VAL A 280 -15.29 -0.82 18.22
C VAL A 280 -15.55 -0.74 19.74
N ASN A 281 -16.60 -1.38 20.20
CA ASN A 281 -17.01 -1.43 21.62
C ASN A 281 -16.25 -2.50 22.44
N LYS A 282 -15.28 -3.20 21.85
CA LYS A 282 -14.48 -4.21 22.57
C LYS A 282 -13.06 -3.69 22.82
N ASP A 283 -12.48 -4.15 23.92
CA ASP A 283 -11.06 -3.99 24.19
C ASP A 283 -10.24 -4.77 23.15
N LEU A 284 -9.35 -4.09 22.45
CA LEU A 284 -8.45 -4.69 21.45
C LEU A 284 -7.40 -5.59 22.13
N LYS A 285 -7.04 -5.31 23.38
CA LYS A 285 -6.02 -6.02 24.17
C LYS A 285 -4.63 -6.06 23.52
N LYS A 286 -4.32 -5.07 22.71
CA LYS A 286 -3.05 -4.91 22.00
C LYS A 286 -2.66 -3.45 21.99
N PRO A 287 -1.36 -3.12 22.04
CA PRO A 287 -0.89 -1.76 21.82
C PRO A 287 -1.47 -1.19 20.51
N PHE A 288 -2.08 -0.02 20.62
CA PHE A 288 -2.68 0.68 19.51
C PHE A 288 -2.20 2.12 19.48
N GLY A 289 -1.61 2.53 18.36
CA GLY A 289 -1.24 3.91 18.08
C GLY A 289 -1.96 4.45 16.86
N HIS A 290 -2.23 5.75 16.84
CA HIS A 290 -2.84 6.44 15.71
C HIS A 290 -2.21 7.81 15.48
N LEU A 291 -1.91 8.13 14.23
CA LEU A 291 -1.54 9.45 13.76
C LEU A 291 -2.56 9.88 12.71
N GLY A 292 -3.31 10.95 12.97
CA GLY A 292 -4.36 11.45 12.08
C GLY A 292 -4.23 12.93 11.78
N GLN A 293 -4.90 13.38 10.72
CA GLN A 293 -5.03 14.80 10.42
C GLN A 293 -6.08 15.45 11.32
N VAL A 294 -5.91 16.74 11.62
CA VAL A 294 -6.80 17.50 12.52
C VAL A 294 -8.23 17.64 11.98
N ASN A 295 -8.39 17.71 10.66
CA ASN A 295 -9.67 17.94 9.99
C ASN A 295 -10.06 16.77 9.09
N TRP A 296 -10.51 15.67 9.69
CA TRP A 296 -11.14 14.60 8.91
C TRP A 296 -12.55 15.01 8.50
N GLY A 297 -12.89 14.88 7.21
CA GLY A 297 -14.18 15.35 6.66
C GLY A 297 -15.42 14.59 7.14
N GLU A 298 -15.26 13.39 7.72
CA GLU A 298 -16.36 12.56 8.22
C GLU A 298 -16.45 12.66 9.75
N SER A 299 -17.45 13.37 10.27
CA SER A 299 -17.63 13.64 11.70
C SER A 299 -17.67 12.39 12.59
N ASN A 300 -18.15 11.26 12.05
CA ASN A 300 -18.27 10.01 12.81
C ASN A 300 -16.93 9.25 12.93
N ASN A 301 -15.94 9.57 12.12
CA ASN A 301 -14.66 8.84 12.13
C ASN A 301 -13.90 9.03 13.45
N TYR A 302 -13.87 10.27 13.97
CA TYR A 302 -13.25 10.57 15.26
C TYR A 302 -14.03 10.02 16.45
N SER A 303 -15.36 10.02 16.39
CA SER A 303 -16.20 9.41 17.45
C SER A 303 -15.89 7.90 17.61
N ILE A 304 -15.59 7.22 16.50
CA ILE A 304 -15.17 5.81 16.55
C ILE A 304 -13.77 5.70 17.17
N LEU A 305 -12.83 6.57 16.79
CA LEU A 305 -11.48 6.61 17.36
C LEU A 305 -11.53 6.86 18.88
N ASP A 306 -12.33 7.82 19.34
CA ASP A 306 -12.49 8.12 20.77
C ASP A 306 -13.05 6.90 21.53
N THR A 307 -13.97 6.17 20.92
CA THR A 307 -14.51 4.93 21.50
C THR A 307 -13.45 3.84 21.58
N LEU A 308 -12.68 3.64 20.50
CA LEU A 308 -11.56 2.70 20.46
C LEU A 308 -10.50 3.06 21.52
N ALA A 309 -10.14 4.35 21.61
CA ALA A 309 -9.16 4.84 22.59
C ALA A 309 -9.66 4.66 24.03
N SER A 310 -10.94 4.95 24.30
CA SER A 310 -11.54 4.78 25.62
C SER A 310 -11.57 3.33 26.07
N ASN A 311 -11.82 2.40 25.15
CA ASN A 311 -11.84 0.97 25.44
C ASN A 311 -10.43 0.36 25.59
N ASN A 312 -9.38 1.09 25.18
CA ASN A 312 -7.98 0.65 25.19
C ASN A 312 -7.07 1.66 25.90
N SER A 313 -7.56 2.36 26.92
CA SER A 313 -6.92 3.54 27.54
C SER A 313 -5.49 3.34 27.99
N ASP A 314 -5.15 2.14 28.45
CA ASP A 314 -3.81 1.82 28.97
C ASP A 314 -2.81 1.45 27.86
N LEU A 315 -3.28 1.27 26.62
CA LEU A 315 -2.51 0.77 25.48
C LEU A 315 -2.56 1.66 24.24
N SER A 316 -3.30 2.76 24.27
CA SER A 316 -3.49 3.63 23.10
C SER A 316 -2.67 4.91 23.19
N VAL A 317 -2.11 5.33 22.06
CA VAL A 317 -1.44 6.62 21.88
C VAL A 317 -2.10 7.32 20.70
N HIS A 318 -2.63 8.51 20.93
CA HIS A 318 -3.27 9.33 19.91
C HIS A 318 -2.45 10.59 19.64
N PHE A 319 -2.09 10.83 18.39
CA PHE A 319 -1.43 12.04 17.91
C PHE A 319 -2.33 12.70 16.87
N SER A 320 -2.65 13.98 17.06
CA SER A 320 -3.46 14.77 16.13
C SER A 320 -2.69 16.00 15.64
#